data_51ae38a9762b28f669a475e6d95f87e3
#
_entry.id   51ae38a9762b28f669a475e6d95f87e3
#
_cell.length_a   1.000
_cell.length_b   1.000
_cell.length_c   1.000
_cell.angle_alpha   90.00
_cell.angle_beta   90.00
_cell.angle_gamma   90.00
#
_symmetry.space_group_name_H-M   'P 1'
#
loop_
_entity.id
_entity.type
_entity.pdbx_description
1 polymer ?
#
loop_
_entity_poly.entity_id
_entity_poly.type
_entity_poly.pdbx_seq_one_letter_code
_entity_poly.pdbx_strand_id
1 'polypeptide(L)'
;MRDYQKKKNNPWRLPKYLYKQTLNLIRDYHRLKEEYEDLLHSSPQDSSGGRSSMPGDPTGAKVIKLEKLHERIQAIEKAKREIPEVYMQGVWNSIVHGAAYPEDADRTTYWRYKAKFVYQVAENMHWK
;
A
#
# COMPACT_ATOMS: atom_id res chain seq x y z
N MET A 1 -13.82 -4.35 -12.14
CA MET A 1 -12.62 -3.55 -12.44
C MET A 1 -11.48 -4.43 -12.90
N ARG A 2 -10.82 -4.04 -13.94
CA ARG A 2 -9.75 -4.87 -14.48
C ARG A 2 -8.39 -4.36 -14.08
N ASP A 3 -7.50 -5.29 -13.76
CA ASP A 3 -6.14 -4.94 -13.38
C ASP A 3 -5.27 -4.89 -14.63
N TYR A 4 -5.50 -3.88 -15.45
CA TYR A 4 -4.68 -3.73 -16.63
C TYR A 4 -4.20 -2.30 -16.75
N GLN A 5 -3.15 -2.10 -17.53
CA GLN A 5 -2.55 -0.81 -17.77
C GLN A 5 -2.63 -0.47 -19.24
N LYS A 6 -2.86 0.80 -19.56
CA LYS A 6 -2.80 1.23 -20.94
C LYS A 6 -1.37 1.19 -21.43
N LYS A 7 -1.19 0.80 -22.68
CA LYS A 7 0.15 0.71 -23.25
C LYS A 7 0.61 2.01 -23.88
N LYS A 8 -0.32 2.78 -24.47
CA LYS A 8 0.05 4.04 -25.15
C LYS A 8 -0.11 5.22 -24.23
N ASN A 9 0.80 6.17 -24.36
CA ASN A 9 0.73 7.43 -23.61
C ASN A 9 0.60 7.22 -22.12
N ASN A 10 1.31 6.20 -21.61
CA ASN A 10 1.28 5.90 -20.20
C ASN A 10 2.69 5.96 -19.62
N PRO A 11 3.12 7.13 -19.14
CA PRO A 11 4.45 7.28 -18.56
C PRO A 11 4.61 6.51 -17.24
N TRP A 12 3.51 6.07 -16.64
CA TRP A 12 3.55 5.36 -15.37
C TRP A 12 3.33 3.86 -15.54
N ARG A 13 3.57 3.36 -16.73
CA ARG A 13 3.37 1.93 -16.96
C ARG A 13 4.45 1.12 -16.24
N LEU A 14 4.02 0.07 -15.57
CA LEU A 14 4.91 -0.84 -14.85
C LEU A 14 4.92 -2.21 -15.54
N PRO A 15 5.99 -3.00 -15.35
CA PRO A 15 5.94 -4.39 -15.77
C PRO A 15 4.73 -5.08 -15.17
N LYS A 16 4.15 -6.01 -15.91
CA LYS A 16 2.88 -6.63 -15.53
C LYS A 16 2.83 -7.16 -14.10
N TYR A 17 3.83 -7.92 -13.72
CA TYR A 17 3.79 -8.53 -12.39
C TYR A 17 4.10 -7.54 -11.29
N LEU A 18 4.92 -6.55 -11.58
CA LEU A 18 5.17 -5.48 -10.63
C LEU A 18 3.89 -4.66 -10.39
N TYR A 19 3.16 -4.40 -11.46
CA TYR A 19 1.90 -3.69 -11.35
C TYR A 19 0.93 -4.45 -10.43
N LYS A 20 0.80 -5.77 -10.66
CA LYS A 20 -0.07 -6.60 -9.84
C LYS A 20 0.39 -6.67 -8.40
N GLN A 21 1.70 -6.78 -8.18
CA GLN A 21 2.26 -6.79 -6.84
C GLN A 21 1.94 -5.51 -6.11
N THR A 22 2.07 -4.38 -6.80
CA THR A 22 1.80 -3.08 -6.20
C THR A 22 0.31 -2.90 -5.90
N LEU A 23 -0.57 -3.34 -6.80
CA LEU A 23 -2.00 -3.31 -6.53
C LEU A 23 -2.35 -4.14 -5.30
N ASN A 24 -1.74 -5.30 -5.16
CA ASN A 24 -1.99 -6.16 -4.01
C ASN A 24 -1.53 -5.50 -2.71
N LEU A 25 -0.41 -4.80 -2.76
CA LEU A 25 0.07 -4.06 -1.59
C LEU A 25 -0.94 -2.98 -1.19
N ILE A 26 -1.44 -2.23 -2.18
CA ILE A 26 -2.41 -1.16 -1.91
C ILE A 26 -3.69 -1.75 -1.32
N ARG A 27 -4.17 -2.86 -1.88
CA ARG A 27 -5.38 -3.52 -1.39
C ARG A 27 -5.24 -4.04 0.02
N ASP A 28 -4.01 -4.27 0.44
CA ASP A 28 -3.72 -4.80 1.76
C ASP A 28 -3.56 -3.70 2.81
N TYR A 29 -3.72 -2.45 2.42
CA TYR A 29 -3.42 -1.30 3.28
C TYR A 29 -4.09 -1.38 4.66
N HIS A 30 -5.38 -1.66 4.70
CA HIS A 30 -6.10 -1.69 5.99
C HIS A 30 -5.59 -2.80 6.89
N ARG A 31 -5.28 -3.96 6.31
CA ARG A 31 -4.71 -5.05 7.07
C ARG A 31 -3.33 -4.70 7.61
N LEU A 32 -2.52 -4.02 6.80
CA LEU A 32 -1.18 -3.59 7.22
C LEU A 32 -1.27 -2.60 8.37
N LYS A 33 -2.20 -1.66 8.30
CA LYS A 33 -2.40 -0.69 9.37
C LYS A 33 -2.85 -1.36 10.65
N GLU A 34 -3.77 -2.30 10.54
CA GLU A 34 -4.27 -3.02 11.67
C GLU A 34 -3.17 -3.85 12.33
N GLU A 35 -2.39 -4.54 11.52
CA GLU A 35 -1.28 -5.33 12.02
C GLU A 35 -0.23 -4.45 12.69
N TYR A 36 0.05 -3.29 12.11
CA TYR A 36 1.01 -2.35 12.67
C TYR A 36 0.52 -1.85 14.04
N GLU A 37 -0.75 -1.46 14.14
CA GLU A 37 -1.32 -0.99 15.40
C GLU A 37 -1.30 -2.07 16.47
N ASP A 38 -1.69 -3.28 16.09
CA ASP A 38 -1.70 -4.39 17.04
C ASP A 38 -0.29 -4.67 17.56
N LEU A 39 0.68 -4.67 16.68
CA LEU A 39 2.05 -4.96 17.07
C LEU A 39 2.64 -3.82 17.89
N LEU A 40 2.31 -2.58 17.53
CA LEU A 40 2.81 -1.41 18.22
C LEU A 40 2.30 -1.37 19.67
N HIS A 41 1.06 -1.77 19.87
CA HIS A 41 0.45 -1.73 21.18
C HIS A 41 0.55 -3.05 21.96
N SER A 42 1.23 -4.05 21.38
CA SER A 42 1.39 -5.29 22.11
C SER A 42 2.32 -5.06 23.31
N SER A 43 1.93 -5.61 24.42
CA SER A 43 2.67 -5.45 25.64
C SER A 43 3.76 -6.52 25.77
N PRO A 44 4.89 -6.22 26.37
CA PRO A 44 5.88 -7.23 26.65
C PRO A 44 5.31 -8.39 27.47
N GLN A 45 4.32 -8.10 28.28
CA GLN A 45 3.73 -9.17 29.05
C GLN A 45 3.00 -10.17 28.21
N ASP A 46 2.60 -9.78 27.02
CA ASP A 46 1.91 -10.72 26.17
C ASP A 46 2.81 -11.87 25.81
N SER A 47 4.11 -11.63 25.87
CA SER A 47 4.99 -12.71 25.51
C SER A 47 5.47 -13.34 26.75
N SER A 48 4.77 -13.09 27.81
CA SER A 48 5.29 -13.58 28.93
C SER A 48 5.43 -14.94 29.01
N GLY A 49 4.63 -15.51 28.53
CA GLY A 49 4.85 -16.84 28.64
C GLY A 49 6.19 -17.07 28.34
N GLY A 50 6.58 -16.31 27.86
CA GLY A 50 7.59 -16.64 27.47
C GLY A 50 8.67 -16.95 28.00
N ARG A 51 9.03 -17.24 28.10
CA ARG A 51 9.93 -17.59 28.35
C ARG A 51 10.84 -17.43 27.62
N SER A 52 11.23 -17.24 27.55
CA SER A 52 12.05 -16.91 26.99
C SER A 52 13.27 -17.34 26.91
N SER A 53 13.39 -18.27 26.96
CA SER A 53 14.62 -18.84 26.72
C SER A 53 14.97 -18.78 25.32
N MET A 54 14.27 -18.14 24.53
CA MET A 54 14.61 -18.07 23.16
C MET A 54 15.94 -17.44 22.96
N PRO A 55 16.77 -17.99 22.14
CA PRO A 55 18.05 -17.38 21.84
C PRO A 55 17.88 -16.13 21.00
N GLY A 56 16.79 -15.97 20.31
CA GLY A 56 16.59 -14.81 19.48
C GLY A 56 16.32 -13.59 20.32
N ASP A 57 16.28 -12.46 19.69
CA ASP A 57 15.95 -11.20 20.32
C ASP A 57 14.52 -10.82 19.93
N PRO A 58 13.54 -11.12 20.77
CA PRO A 58 12.15 -10.83 20.43
C PRO A 58 11.92 -9.34 20.17
N THR A 59 12.61 -8.48 20.90
CA THR A 59 12.47 -7.06 20.72
C THR A 59 13.02 -6.62 19.38
N GLY A 60 14.14 -7.16 18.97
CA GLY A 60 14.74 -6.84 17.69
C GLY A 60 13.85 -7.31 16.53
N ALA A 61 13.29 -8.51 16.67
CA ALA A 61 12.39 -9.02 15.63
C ALA A 61 11.14 -8.16 15.50
N LYS A 62 10.61 -7.69 16.62
CA LYS A 62 9.44 -6.83 16.62
C LYS A 62 9.76 -5.50 15.92
N VAL A 63 10.91 -4.91 16.22
CA VAL A 63 11.31 -3.65 15.61
C VAL A 63 11.44 -3.81 14.09
N ILE A 64 12.07 -4.87 13.65
CA ILE A 64 12.24 -5.13 12.21
C ILE A 64 10.88 -5.26 11.53
N LYS A 65 9.97 -5.97 12.15
CA LYS A 65 8.64 -6.16 11.59
C LYS A 65 7.86 -4.84 11.52
N LEU A 66 7.95 -4.04 12.58
CA LEU A 66 7.32 -2.72 12.61
C LEU A 66 7.89 -1.82 11.50
N GLU A 67 9.20 -1.86 11.30
CA GLU A 67 9.82 -1.06 10.25
C GLU A 67 9.33 -1.48 8.86
N LYS A 68 9.19 -2.76 8.61
CA LYS A 68 8.69 -3.25 7.32
C LYS A 68 7.25 -2.85 7.09
N LEU A 69 6.42 -2.96 8.10
CA LEU A 69 5.02 -2.54 7.99
C LEU A 69 4.94 -1.03 7.78
N HIS A 70 5.74 -0.29 8.52
CA HIS A 70 5.77 1.17 8.40
C HIS A 70 6.19 1.60 7.00
N GLU A 71 7.20 0.95 6.43
CA GLU A 71 7.68 1.27 5.09
C GLU A 71 6.57 1.10 4.06
N ARG A 72 5.83 0.01 4.14
CA ARG A 72 4.74 -0.27 3.21
C ARG A 72 3.60 0.72 3.36
N ILE A 73 3.23 1.01 4.60
CA ILE A 73 2.17 1.95 4.89
C ILE A 73 2.56 3.35 4.39
N GLN A 74 3.79 3.78 4.66
CA GLN A 74 4.27 5.08 4.23
C GLN A 74 4.38 5.19 2.73
N ALA A 75 4.77 4.11 2.05
CA ALA A 75 4.85 4.12 0.60
C ALA A 75 3.50 4.47 -0.01
N ILE A 76 2.43 3.91 0.55
CA ILE A 76 1.07 4.17 0.09
C ILE A 76 0.64 5.58 0.47
N GLU A 77 0.87 5.98 1.70
CA GLU A 77 0.42 7.29 2.18
C GLU A 77 1.13 8.45 1.48
N LYS A 78 2.41 8.30 1.21
CA LYS A 78 3.14 9.31 0.46
C LYS A 78 2.60 9.44 -0.96
N ALA A 79 2.31 8.32 -1.59
CA ALA A 79 1.76 8.34 -2.94
C ALA A 79 0.39 8.99 -2.97
N LYS A 80 -0.42 8.79 -1.94
CA LYS A 80 -1.73 9.42 -1.85
C LYS A 80 -1.61 10.95 -1.85
N ARG A 81 -0.56 11.48 -1.23
CA ARG A 81 -0.38 12.93 -1.19
C ARG A 81 -0.02 13.53 -2.54
N GLU A 82 0.46 12.70 -3.47
CA GLU A 82 0.82 13.16 -4.81
C GLU A 82 -0.39 13.26 -5.73
N ILE A 83 -1.54 12.77 -5.31
CA ILE A 83 -2.75 12.78 -6.12
C ILE A 83 -3.69 13.83 -5.55
N PRO A 84 -4.29 14.68 -6.38
CA PRO A 84 -5.25 15.66 -5.90
C PRO A 84 -6.34 14.99 -5.08
N GLU A 85 -6.63 15.55 -3.91
CA GLU A 85 -7.57 14.93 -2.99
C GLU A 85 -8.93 14.68 -3.61
N VAL A 86 -9.36 15.58 -4.47
CA VAL A 86 -10.67 15.49 -5.11
C VAL A 86 -10.79 14.21 -5.97
N TYR A 87 -9.67 13.67 -6.44
CA TYR A 87 -9.68 12.45 -7.26
C TYR A 87 -9.21 11.23 -6.48
N MET A 88 -8.49 11.43 -5.38
CA MET A 88 -7.88 10.31 -4.67
C MET A 88 -8.91 9.31 -4.13
N GLN A 89 -10.05 9.81 -3.66
CA GLN A 89 -11.07 8.93 -3.12
C GLN A 89 -11.61 7.97 -4.18
N GLY A 90 -11.85 8.49 -5.39
CA GLY A 90 -12.33 7.65 -6.49
C GLY A 90 -11.28 6.62 -6.92
N VAL A 91 -10.01 7.03 -6.97
CA VAL A 91 -8.92 6.11 -7.29
C VAL A 91 -8.83 5.02 -6.22
N TRP A 92 -8.87 5.41 -4.97
CA TRP A 92 -8.79 4.49 -3.85
C TRP A 92 -9.92 3.46 -3.89
N ASN A 93 -11.15 3.94 -4.05
CA ASN A 93 -12.30 3.05 -4.08
C ASN A 93 -12.26 2.11 -5.27
N SER A 94 -11.72 2.57 -6.39
CA SER A 94 -11.58 1.71 -7.55
C SER A 94 -10.59 0.57 -7.30
N ILE A 95 -9.45 0.89 -6.69
CA ILE A 95 -8.42 -0.12 -6.45
C ILE A 95 -8.83 -1.07 -5.32
N VAL A 96 -9.24 -0.53 -4.20
CA VAL A 96 -9.46 -1.31 -2.99
C VAL A 96 -10.81 -2.02 -3.00
N HIS A 97 -11.84 -1.34 -3.50
CA HIS A 97 -13.20 -1.88 -3.45
C HIS A 97 -13.78 -2.26 -4.80
N GLY A 98 -13.00 -2.09 -5.88
CA GLY A 98 -13.49 -2.42 -7.21
C GLY A 98 -14.62 -1.53 -7.68
N ALA A 99 -14.76 -0.34 -7.09
CA ALA A 99 -15.85 0.56 -7.43
C ALA A 99 -15.60 1.27 -8.75
N ALA A 100 -16.66 1.64 -9.43
CA ALA A 100 -16.56 2.43 -10.64
C ALA A 100 -16.09 3.83 -10.28
N TYR A 101 -15.45 4.50 -11.23
CA TYR A 101 -15.03 5.88 -11.01
C TYR A 101 -16.24 6.79 -10.88
N PRO A 102 -16.14 7.84 -10.04
CA PRO A 102 -17.21 8.85 -9.98
C PRO A 102 -17.39 9.51 -11.33
N GLU A 103 -18.59 10.06 -11.53
CA GLU A 103 -18.91 10.70 -12.81
C GLU A 103 -18.58 12.19 -12.84
N ASP A 104 -17.90 12.68 -11.83
CA ASP A 104 -17.55 14.10 -11.72
C ASP A 104 -16.37 14.49 -12.61
N ALA A 105 -15.73 13.52 -13.24
CA ALA A 105 -14.64 13.76 -14.18
C ALA A 105 -14.55 12.61 -15.16
N ASP A 106 -13.78 12.81 -16.24
CA ASP A 106 -13.61 11.77 -17.24
C ASP A 106 -12.92 10.54 -16.68
N ARG A 107 -13.29 9.37 -17.22
CA ARG A 107 -12.61 8.14 -16.86
C ARG A 107 -11.11 8.23 -17.13
N THR A 108 -10.73 8.98 -18.18
CA THR A 108 -9.31 9.17 -18.50
C THR A 108 -8.58 9.90 -17.38
N THR A 109 -9.23 10.87 -16.75
CA THR A 109 -8.65 11.60 -15.63
C THR A 109 -8.38 10.64 -14.46
N TYR A 110 -9.38 9.85 -14.08
CA TYR A 110 -9.22 8.91 -12.99
C TYR A 110 -8.21 7.82 -13.32
N TRP A 111 -8.25 7.33 -14.55
CA TRP A 111 -7.29 6.34 -15.00
C TRP A 111 -5.85 6.86 -14.89
N ARG A 112 -5.64 8.11 -15.28
CA ARG A 112 -4.31 8.70 -15.24
C ARG A 112 -3.81 8.82 -13.79
N TYR A 113 -4.66 9.27 -12.89
CA TYR A 113 -4.27 9.39 -11.48
C TYR A 113 -4.08 8.02 -10.84
N LYS A 114 -4.88 7.03 -11.23
CA LYS A 114 -4.67 5.67 -10.74
C LYS A 114 -3.30 5.17 -11.18
N ALA A 115 -2.95 5.36 -12.45
CA ALA A 115 -1.65 4.92 -12.96
C ALA A 115 -0.51 5.60 -12.20
N LYS A 116 -0.63 6.90 -11.99
CA LYS A 116 0.38 7.66 -11.27
C LYS A 116 0.51 7.17 -9.83
N PHE A 117 -0.62 6.93 -9.17
CA PHE A 117 -0.65 6.49 -7.79
C PHE A 117 0.07 5.14 -7.64
N VAL A 118 -0.30 4.18 -8.47
CA VAL A 118 0.30 2.84 -8.39
C VAL A 118 1.80 2.91 -8.68
N TYR A 119 2.19 3.69 -9.68
CA TYR A 119 3.61 3.87 -10.00
C TYR A 119 4.37 4.47 -8.81
N GLN A 120 3.80 5.48 -8.17
CA GLN A 120 4.45 6.15 -7.04
C GLN A 120 4.61 5.20 -5.85
N VAL A 121 3.63 4.34 -5.61
CA VAL A 121 3.75 3.35 -4.53
C VAL A 121 4.94 2.43 -4.83
N ALA A 122 5.02 1.93 -6.06
CA ALA A 122 6.14 1.04 -6.44
C ALA A 122 7.48 1.75 -6.30
N GLU A 123 7.52 3.03 -6.69
CA GLU A 123 8.75 3.80 -6.58
C GLU A 123 9.12 4.02 -5.11
N ASN A 124 8.14 4.33 -4.27
CA ASN A 124 8.39 4.53 -2.84
C ASN A 124 8.87 3.26 -2.16
N MET A 125 8.50 2.11 -2.69
CA MET A 125 8.97 0.83 -2.17
C MET A 125 10.32 0.42 -2.76
N HIS A 126 10.86 1.25 -3.66
CA HIS A 126 12.12 0.95 -4.35
C HIS A 126 12.02 -0.31 -5.22
N TRP A 127 10.82 -0.62 -5.67
CA TRP A 127 10.59 -1.73 -6.59
C TRP A 127 10.80 -1.28 -8.04
N LYS A 128 10.76 0.03 -8.24
CA LYS A 128 10.88 0.59 -9.57
C LYS A 128 12.08 1.52 -9.63
#